data_d8620a53d81544f1e49bda04c0e2536c
#
_entry.id   d8620a53d81544f1e49bda04c0e2536c
#
_cell.length_a   1.000
_cell.length_b   1.000
_cell.length_c   1.000
_cell.angle_alpha   90.00
_cell.angle_beta   90.00
_cell.angle_gamma   90.00
#
_symmetry.space_group_name_H-M   'P 1'
#
loop_
_entity.id
_entity.type
_entity.pdbx_description
1 polymer ?
#
loop_
_entity_poly.entity_id
_entity_poly.type
_entity_poly.pdbx_seq_one_letter_code
_entity_poly.pdbx_strand_id
1 'polypeptide(L)'
;IGAPILIKELKKRKIQDGICIVGEPTQMKIIDAHKGCYEYTTYFEGLAGHSSMPHKGVSAVEFASRYSNKLIELRKDLKKRAPKDSIFDPPFSTLQVGGIFGGIAHNVIADKCYVEWETRPVVKEDGVFLNQEIDKYADEILLPEMRKIFPNSKITKKIIGEVTGFNRLENSEACEFVSNLTGDNSREVVSFGTEAGLFQEIGMSTVVCGPGSIEQAHKVDEFIELN
;
A
#
# COMPACT_ATOMS: atom_id res chain seq x y z
N ILE A 1 11.19 5.55 6.61
CA ILE A 1 12.44 4.83 7.00
C ILE A 1 12.69 5.00 8.50
N GLY A 2 12.43 6.17 9.10
CA GLY A 2 12.71 6.46 10.52
C GLY A 2 11.78 5.76 11.51
N ALA A 3 10.46 5.81 11.29
CA ALA A 3 9.47 5.28 12.23
C ALA A 3 9.66 3.79 12.56
N PRO A 4 9.88 2.86 11.61
CA PRO A 4 10.12 1.45 11.94
C PRO A 4 11.38 1.23 12.80
N ILE A 5 12.41 2.07 12.65
CA ILE A 5 13.62 2.01 13.49
C ILE A 5 13.30 2.49 14.91
N LEU A 6 12.56 3.60 15.01
CA LEU A 6 12.10 4.13 16.30
C LEU A 6 11.22 3.10 17.03
N ILE A 7 10.28 2.47 16.35
CA ILE A 7 9.41 1.42 16.91
C ILE A 7 10.25 0.26 17.49
N LYS A 8 11.28 -0.19 16.78
CA LYS A 8 12.20 -1.24 17.29
C LYS A 8 12.90 -0.80 18.56
N GLU A 9 13.35 0.44 18.63
CA GLU A 9 14.01 0.97 19.82
C GLU A 9 13.06 1.17 20.99
N LEU A 10 11.83 1.65 20.74
CA LEU A 10 10.78 1.75 21.76
C LEU A 10 10.45 0.39 22.37
N LYS A 11 10.24 -0.63 21.52
CA LYS A 11 10.02 -2.02 21.98
C LYS A 11 11.17 -2.53 22.83
N LYS A 12 12.41 -2.29 22.41
CA LYS A 12 13.61 -2.69 23.16
C LYS A 12 13.68 -2.03 24.54
N ARG A 13 13.28 -0.77 24.63
CA ARG A 13 13.22 -0.02 25.90
C ARG A 13 11.94 -0.30 26.69
N LYS A 14 11.05 -1.15 26.20
CA LYS A 14 9.73 -1.45 26.80
C LYS A 14 8.84 -0.22 26.98
N ILE A 15 8.97 0.77 26.09
CA ILE A 15 8.12 1.95 26.03
C ILE A 15 6.97 1.60 25.06
N GLN A 16 5.83 1.22 25.61
CA GLN A 16 4.65 0.78 24.88
C GLN A 16 3.39 1.53 25.32
N ASP A 17 3.45 2.20 26.46
CA ASP A 17 2.36 3.00 27.02
C ASP A 17 2.58 4.48 26.68
N GLY A 18 1.47 5.21 26.58
CA GLY A 18 1.49 6.66 26.39
C GLY A 18 0.75 7.13 25.15
N ILE A 19 0.75 8.45 24.98
CA ILE A 19 0.10 9.14 23.87
C ILE A 19 1.11 9.39 22.76
N CYS A 20 0.70 9.10 21.52
CA CYS A 20 1.43 9.45 20.31
C CYS A 20 0.59 10.39 19.45
N ILE A 21 1.14 11.55 19.11
CA ILE A 21 0.54 12.51 18.18
C ILE A 21 1.40 12.54 16.92
N VAL A 22 0.79 12.16 15.79
CA VAL A 22 1.43 12.23 14.47
C VAL A 22 1.00 13.53 13.80
N GLY A 23 1.98 14.42 13.54
CA GLY A 23 1.75 15.81 13.14
C GLY A 23 1.52 16.00 11.64
N GLU A 24 0.66 15.21 11.01
CA GLU A 24 0.25 15.44 9.63
C GLU A 24 -0.63 16.69 9.47
N PRO A 25 -0.67 17.31 8.29
CA PRO A 25 -1.39 18.57 8.07
C PRO A 25 -2.91 18.33 7.95
N THR A 26 -3.59 18.21 9.09
CA THR A 26 -5.01 17.90 9.21
C THR A 26 -5.89 19.13 9.48
N GLN A 27 -5.33 20.35 9.38
CA GLN A 27 -6.01 21.58 9.81
C GLN A 27 -6.44 21.53 11.29
N MET A 28 -5.61 20.90 12.13
CA MET A 28 -5.87 20.64 13.55
C MET A 28 -7.09 19.73 13.82
N LYS A 29 -7.65 19.07 12.80
CA LYS A 29 -8.71 18.08 12.99
C LYS A 29 -8.17 16.79 13.55
N ILE A 30 -8.99 16.10 14.33
CA ILE A 30 -8.66 14.84 14.95
C ILE A 30 -8.93 13.71 13.97
N ILE A 31 -7.86 13.08 13.46
CA ILE A 31 -7.94 11.89 12.60
C ILE A 31 -7.64 10.68 13.47
N ASP A 32 -8.57 9.76 13.58
CA ASP A 32 -8.49 8.58 14.43
C ASP A 32 -8.50 7.24 13.67
N ALA A 33 -8.49 7.31 12.32
CA ALA A 33 -8.31 6.12 11.50
C ALA A 33 -7.81 6.46 10.09
N HIS A 34 -7.03 5.55 9.50
CA HIS A 34 -6.69 5.54 8.08
C HIS A 34 -6.45 4.12 7.56
N LYS A 35 -6.66 3.91 6.26
CA LYS A 35 -6.34 2.64 5.61
C LYS A 35 -4.83 2.40 5.60
N GLY A 36 -4.42 1.13 5.48
CA GLY A 36 -3.04 0.80 5.14
C GLY A 36 -2.65 1.33 3.75
N CYS A 37 -1.36 1.34 3.48
CA CYS A 37 -0.81 1.73 2.18
C CYS A 37 0.35 0.79 1.84
N TYR A 38 0.13 -0.13 0.89
CA TYR A 38 1.13 -1.10 0.48
C TYR A 38 1.42 -0.91 -1.00
N GLU A 39 2.68 -0.66 -1.32
CA GLU A 39 3.16 -0.33 -2.66
C GLU A 39 4.18 -1.36 -3.13
N TYR A 40 4.02 -1.83 -4.36
CA TYR A 40 4.82 -2.90 -4.94
C TYR A 40 5.21 -2.59 -6.36
N THR A 41 6.38 -3.10 -6.75
CA THR A 41 6.78 -3.21 -8.15
C THR A 41 7.10 -4.67 -8.46
N THR A 42 6.43 -5.25 -9.44
CA THR A 42 6.66 -6.63 -9.89
C THR A 42 7.37 -6.62 -11.23
N TYR A 43 8.57 -7.20 -11.27
CA TYR A 43 9.44 -7.30 -12.44
C TYR A 43 9.27 -8.65 -13.13
N PHE A 44 9.25 -8.62 -14.45
CA PHE A 44 9.16 -9.79 -15.34
C PHE A 44 10.39 -9.82 -16.23
N GLU A 45 11.12 -10.94 -16.21
CA GLU A 45 12.28 -11.19 -17.05
C GLU A 45 12.01 -12.43 -17.92
N GLY A 46 11.89 -12.20 -19.22
CA GLY A 46 11.63 -13.21 -20.24
C GLY A 46 12.80 -13.38 -21.21
N LEU A 47 12.49 -13.67 -22.46
CA LEU A 47 13.47 -13.88 -23.53
C LEU A 47 13.09 -13.09 -24.78
N ALA A 48 13.97 -12.16 -25.19
CA ALA A 48 13.81 -11.40 -26.42
C ALA A 48 13.84 -12.32 -27.66
N GLY A 49 13.17 -11.90 -28.70
CA GLY A 49 13.13 -12.59 -29.97
C GLY A 49 12.43 -11.78 -31.07
N HIS A 50 12.42 -12.32 -32.26
CA HIS A 50 11.67 -11.71 -33.37
C HIS A 50 10.17 -12.04 -33.23
N SER A 51 9.29 -11.06 -33.38
CA SER A 51 7.84 -11.21 -33.18
C SER A 51 7.18 -12.23 -34.09
N SER A 52 7.77 -12.54 -35.23
CA SER A 52 7.27 -13.60 -36.14
C SER A 52 7.51 -15.03 -35.61
N MET A 53 8.28 -15.21 -34.55
CA MET A 53 8.59 -16.50 -33.94
C MET A 53 8.28 -16.48 -32.44
N PRO A 54 7.00 -16.22 -32.03
CA PRO A 54 6.67 -16.02 -30.62
C PRO A 54 6.95 -17.24 -29.75
N HIS A 55 6.97 -18.45 -30.33
CA HIS A 55 7.29 -19.70 -29.63
C HIS A 55 8.76 -19.84 -29.23
N LYS A 56 9.66 -18.95 -29.72
CA LYS A 56 11.09 -18.94 -29.40
C LYS A 56 11.48 -17.87 -28.38
N GLY A 57 10.52 -17.08 -27.93
CA GLY A 57 10.73 -16.04 -26.93
C GLY A 57 9.74 -16.12 -25.79
N VAL A 58 9.95 -15.32 -24.77
CA VAL A 58 9.04 -15.16 -23.61
C VAL A 58 8.75 -13.68 -23.43
N SER A 59 7.54 -13.28 -23.79
CA SER A 59 7.12 -11.88 -23.72
C SER A 59 6.82 -11.46 -22.27
N ALA A 60 7.72 -10.72 -21.66
CA ALA A 60 7.52 -10.17 -20.32
C ALA A 60 6.26 -9.27 -20.24
N VAL A 61 5.94 -8.55 -21.32
CA VAL A 61 4.74 -7.69 -21.39
C VAL A 61 3.44 -8.51 -21.36
N GLU A 62 3.38 -9.65 -22.06
CA GLU A 62 2.19 -10.52 -22.03
C GLU A 62 1.96 -11.11 -20.62
N PHE A 63 3.02 -11.58 -19.98
CA PHE A 63 2.93 -12.13 -18.61
C PHE A 63 2.59 -11.03 -17.59
N ALA A 64 3.16 -9.83 -17.72
CA ALA A 64 2.81 -8.65 -16.92
C ALA A 64 1.34 -8.24 -17.10
N SER A 65 0.82 -8.32 -18.32
CA SER A 65 -0.60 -8.05 -18.60
C SER A 65 -1.52 -9.06 -17.93
N ARG A 66 -1.18 -10.35 -17.97
CA ARG A 66 -1.93 -11.43 -17.27
C ARG A 66 -1.90 -11.22 -15.75
N TYR A 67 -0.74 -10.89 -15.19
CA TYR A 67 -0.58 -10.55 -13.78
C TYR A 67 -1.47 -9.36 -13.38
N SER A 68 -1.46 -8.30 -14.18
CA SER A 68 -2.30 -7.12 -13.96
C SER A 68 -3.79 -7.45 -14.03
N ASN A 69 -4.22 -8.31 -14.97
CA ASN A 69 -5.60 -8.78 -15.05
C ASN A 69 -5.99 -9.56 -13.77
N LYS A 70 -5.11 -10.41 -13.26
CA LYS A 70 -5.37 -11.12 -11.99
C LYS A 70 -5.53 -10.15 -10.82
N LEU A 71 -4.70 -9.10 -10.72
CA LEU A 71 -4.89 -8.04 -9.74
C LEU A 71 -6.27 -7.37 -9.88
N ILE A 72 -6.69 -7.07 -11.11
CA ILE A 72 -8.00 -6.46 -11.39
C ILE A 72 -9.14 -7.39 -10.98
N GLU A 73 -9.01 -8.69 -11.17
CA GLU A 73 -10.00 -9.68 -10.70
C GLU A 73 -10.09 -9.70 -9.17
N LEU A 74 -8.97 -9.69 -8.47
CA LEU A 74 -8.91 -9.69 -7.01
C LEU A 74 -9.59 -8.46 -6.36
N ARG A 75 -9.74 -7.34 -7.09
CA ARG A 75 -10.58 -6.21 -6.63
C ARG A 75 -12.00 -6.61 -6.29
N LYS A 76 -12.58 -7.55 -7.06
CA LYS A 76 -13.95 -8.02 -6.82
C LYS A 76 -14.05 -8.79 -5.50
N ASP A 77 -13.01 -9.53 -5.17
CA ASP A 77 -12.97 -10.30 -3.93
C ASP A 77 -12.73 -9.39 -2.72
N LEU A 78 -11.86 -8.39 -2.85
CA LEU A 78 -11.68 -7.34 -1.82
C LEU A 78 -12.99 -6.62 -1.51
N LYS A 79 -13.83 -6.31 -2.51
CA LYS A 79 -15.16 -5.72 -2.28
C LYS A 79 -16.10 -6.61 -1.47
N LYS A 80 -16.06 -7.93 -1.68
CA LYS A 80 -16.88 -8.90 -0.93
C LYS A 80 -16.42 -9.06 0.53
N ARG A 81 -15.17 -8.72 0.80
CA ARG A 81 -14.53 -8.81 2.11
C ARG A 81 -14.72 -7.56 2.98
N ALA A 82 -15.43 -6.56 2.47
CA ALA A 82 -15.68 -5.31 3.19
C ALA A 82 -16.28 -5.59 4.58
N PRO A 83 -15.68 -5.05 5.67
CA PRO A 83 -16.32 -5.10 6.98
C PRO A 83 -17.69 -4.41 6.95
N LYS A 84 -18.69 -4.99 7.64
CA LYS A 84 -20.07 -4.45 7.64
C LYS A 84 -20.17 -3.05 8.25
N ASP A 85 -19.28 -2.76 9.19
CA ASP A 85 -19.18 -1.54 9.98
C ASP A 85 -17.99 -0.67 9.61
N SER A 86 -17.50 -0.82 8.39
CA SER A 86 -16.38 -0.02 7.91
C SER A 86 -16.72 1.47 7.91
N ILE A 87 -15.86 2.25 8.56
CA ILE A 87 -15.98 3.71 8.65
C ILE A 87 -15.33 4.44 7.45
N PHE A 88 -14.72 3.69 6.53
CA PHE A 88 -14.00 4.23 5.39
C PHE A 88 -14.88 4.39 4.14
N ASP A 89 -14.52 5.33 3.28
CA ASP A 89 -15.08 5.49 1.94
C ASP A 89 -13.94 5.34 0.89
N PRO A 90 -14.02 4.34 -0.03
CA PRO A 90 -15.00 3.24 -0.02
C PRO A 90 -14.80 2.29 1.18
N PRO A 91 -15.85 1.54 1.59
CA PRO A 91 -15.81 0.72 2.82
C PRO A 91 -15.00 -0.57 2.70
N PHE A 92 -14.33 -0.79 1.60
CA PHE A 92 -13.53 -1.99 1.28
C PHE A 92 -12.07 -1.62 0.97
N SER A 93 -11.21 -2.63 1.04
CA SER A 93 -9.82 -2.52 0.64
C SER A 93 -9.71 -2.28 -0.87
N THR A 94 -8.95 -1.26 -1.26
CA THR A 94 -8.78 -0.88 -2.65
C THR A 94 -7.47 -1.41 -3.22
N LEU A 95 -7.42 -1.62 -4.52
CA LEU A 95 -6.24 -2.04 -5.27
C LEU A 95 -6.17 -1.26 -6.58
N GLN A 96 -5.00 -0.77 -6.93
CA GLN A 96 -4.73 -0.05 -8.16
C GLN A 96 -3.50 -0.60 -8.87
N VAL A 97 -3.63 -0.86 -10.17
CA VAL A 97 -2.47 -1.01 -11.06
C VAL A 97 -2.13 0.38 -11.56
N GLY A 98 -1.00 0.91 -11.11
CA GLY A 98 -0.55 2.28 -11.41
C GLY A 98 0.11 2.39 -12.78
N GLY A 99 0.83 1.35 -13.21
CA GLY A 99 1.49 1.36 -14.50
C GLY A 99 2.02 -0.01 -14.92
N ILE A 100 2.18 -0.17 -16.24
CA ILE A 100 2.83 -1.33 -16.87
C ILE A 100 3.86 -0.76 -17.84
N PHE A 101 5.13 -1.09 -17.64
CA PHE A 101 6.24 -0.51 -18.38
C PHE A 101 7.13 -1.61 -18.95
N GLY A 102 7.25 -1.66 -20.27
CA GLY A 102 8.07 -2.68 -20.93
C GLY A 102 7.94 -2.65 -22.44
N GLY A 103 8.84 -3.41 -23.10
CA GLY A 103 8.94 -3.44 -24.55
C GLY A 103 9.71 -2.26 -25.13
N ILE A 104 10.24 -2.47 -26.34
CA ILE A 104 11.06 -1.44 -27.06
C ILE A 104 10.55 -1.18 -28.48
N ALA A 105 9.92 -2.17 -29.12
CA ALA A 105 9.40 -2.08 -30.47
C ALA A 105 8.34 -3.16 -30.72
N HIS A 106 7.41 -2.89 -31.63
CA HIS A 106 6.30 -3.81 -31.95
C HIS A 106 6.72 -5.12 -32.65
N ASN A 107 7.92 -5.17 -33.21
CA ASN A 107 8.46 -6.37 -33.87
C ASN A 107 9.51 -7.14 -33.02
N VAL A 108 9.64 -6.79 -31.73
CA VAL A 108 10.53 -7.43 -30.77
C VAL A 108 9.74 -8.02 -29.61
N ILE A 109 9.97 -9.30 -29.29
CA ILE A 109 9.43 -9.90 -28.07
C ILE A 109 10.09 -9.22 -26.87
N ALA A 110 9.31 -8.60 -26.00
CA ALA A 110 9.81 -7.88 -24.84
C ALA A 110 10.36 -8.84 -23.78
N ASP A 111 11.65 -8.76 -23.49
CA ASP A 111 12.30 -9.57 -22.44
C ASP A 111 12.18 -8.97 -21.05
N LYS A 112 11.79 -7.71 -20.92
CA LYS A 112 11.63 -7.02 -19.63
C LYS A 112 10.33 -6.23 -19.58
N CYS A 113 9.67 -6.33 -18.43
CA CYS A 113 8.51 -5.52 -18.09
C CYS A 113 8.43 -5.40 -16.57
N TYR A 114 7.83 -4.31 -16.08
CA TYR A 114 7.44 -4.24 -14.67
C TYR A 114 6.05 -3.62 -14.54
N VAL A 115 5.40 -3.99 -13.43
CA VAL A 115 4.07 -3.53 -13.04
C VAL A 115 4.19 -2.82 -11.70
N GLU A 116 3.74 -1.57 -11.64
CA GLU A 116 3.59 -0.82 -10.41
C GLU A 116 2.13 -0.93 -9.94
N TRP A 117 1.95 -1.28 -8.68
CA TRP A 117 0.62 -1.46 -8.12
C TRP A 117 0.61 -1.19 -6.62
N GLU A 118 -0.54 -0.77 -6.11
CA GLU A 118 -0.75 -0.51 -4.69
C GLU A 118 -2.05 -1.12 -4.20
N THR A 119 -2.14 -1.33 -2.90
CA THR A 119 -3.38 -1.65 -2.20
C THR A 119 -3.51 -0.81 -0.94
N ARG A 120 -4.75 -0.39 -0.65
CA ARG A 120 -5.11 0.32 0.57
C ARG A 120 -6.00 -0.59 1.42
N PRO A 121 -5.44 -1.48 2.24
CA PRO A 121 -6.22 -2.41 3.04
C PRO A 121 -6.97 -1.68 4.16
N VAL A 122 -8.26 -2.02 4.31
CA VAL A 122 -9.08 -1.64 5.45
C VAL A 122 -8.71 -2.47 6.68
N VAL A 123 -8.46 -3.76 6.45
CA VAL A 123 -7.99 -4.71 7.47
C VAL A 123 -6.71 -5.38 6.97
N LYS A 124 -5.81 -5.69 7.90
CA LYS A 124 -4.49 -6.29 7.59
C LYS A 124 -4.61 -7.60 6.80
N GLU A 125 -5.63 -8.37 7.11
CA GLU A 125 -5.93 -9.67 6.47
C GLU A 125 -6.18 -9.55 4.98
N ASP A 126 -6.66 -8.41 4.50
CA ASP A 126 -6.87 -8.19 3.06
C ASP A 126 -5.54 -8.00 2.32
N GLY A 127 -4.57 -7.34 2.94
CA GLY A 127 -3.21 -7.23 2.40
C GLY A 127 -2.53 -8.61 2.33
N VAL A 128 -2.68 -9.43 3.37
CA VAL A 128 -2.17 -10.81 3.42
C VAL A 128 -2.81 -11.67 2.32
N PHE A 129 -4.14 -11.65 2.25
CA PHE A 129 -4.91 -12.38 1.23
C PHE A 129 -4.46 -12.00 -0.18
N LEU A 130 -4.39 -10.72 -0.47
CA LEU A 130 -4.00 -10.22 -1.79
C LEU A 130 -2.59 -10.69 -2.18
N ASN A 131 -1.63 -10.57 -1.26
CA ASN A 131 -0.26 -10.99 -1.51
C ASN A 131 -0.17 -12.51 -1.75
N GLN A 132 -0.87 -13.31 -0.95
CA GLN A 132 -0.90 -14.76 -1.13
C GLN A 132 -1.49 -15.18 -2.48
N GLU A 133 -2.62 -14.61 -2.89
CA GLU A 133 -3.28 -14.94 -4.15
C GLU A 133 -2.46 -14.54 -5.37
N ILE A 134 -1.83 -13.37 -5.34
CA ILE A 134 -1.05 -12.89 -6.49
C ILE A 134 0.31 -13.60 -6.58
N ASP A 135 0.96 -13.90 -5.46
CA ASP A 135 2.20 -14.66 -5.43
C ASP A 135 1.96 -16.10 -5.91
N LYS A 136 0.89 -16.74 -5.43
CA LYS A 136 0.48 -18.06 -5.90
C LYS A 136 0.24 -18.08 -7.41
N TYR A 137 -0.45 -17.08 -7.96
CA TYR A 137 -0.67 -16.98 -9.40
C TYR A 137 0.63 -16.81 -10.18
N ALA A 138 1.55 -15.99 -9.68
CA ALA A 138 2.86 -15.80 -10.28
C ALA A 138 3.70 -17.09 -10.26
N ASP A 139 3.76 -17.76 -9.10
CA ASP A 139 4.67 -18.90 -8.89
C ASP A 139 4.14 -20.21 -9.46
N GLU A 140 2.82 -20.45 -9.38
CA GLU A 140 2.23 -21.73 -9.80
C GLU A 140 1.72 -21.70 -11.26
N ILE A 141 1.42 -20.54 -11.82
CA ILE A 141 0.86 -20.41 -13.16
C ILE A 141 1.82 -19.70 -14.12
N LEU A 142 2.19 -18.44 -13.83
CA LEU A 142 2.92 -17.64 -14.81
C LEU A 142 4.37 -18.11 -14.99
N LEU A 143 5.09 -18.26 -13.89
CA LEU A 143 6.52 -18.60 -13.91
C LEU A 143 6.78 -19.99 -14.51
N PRO A 144 6.01 -21.05 -14.22
CA PRO A 144 6.16 -22.35 -14.89
C PRO A 144 5.92 -22.27 -16.40
N GLU A 145 4.95 -21.48 -16.87
CA GLU A 145 4.71 -21.29 -18.30
C GLU A 145 5.90 -20.60 -18.98
N MET A 146 6.42 -19.53 -18.39
CA MET A 146 7.61 -18.82 -18.89
C MET A 146 8.80 -19.77 -18.99
N ARG A 147 9.01 -20.59 -17.97
CA ARG A 147 10.17 -21.50 -17.85
C ARG A 147 10.12 -22.71 -18.78
N LYS A 148 8.96 -23.05 -19.33
CA LYS A 148 8.88 -24.08 -20.40
C LYS A 148 9.64 -23.67 -21.66
N ILE A 149 9.74 -22.35 -21.93
CA ILE A 149 10.44 -21.81 -23.11
C ILE A 149 11.83 -21.30 -22.70
N PHE A 150 11.92 -20.57 -21.59
CA PHE A 150 13.18 -20.02 -21.09
C PHE A 150 13.34 -20.32 -19.58
N PRO A 151 14.16 -21.33 -19.22
CA PRO A 151 14.32 -21.77 -17.83
C PRO A 151 14.81 -20.68 -16.87
N ASN A 152 15.50 -19.66 -17.39
CA ASN A 152 16.03 -18.55 -16.58
C ASN A 152 15.03 -17.40 -16.39
N SER A 153 13.78 -17.53 -16.85
CA SER A 153 12.73 -16.53 -16.62
C SER A 153 12.50 -16.31 -15.15
N LYS A 154 12.19 -15.03 -14.81
CA LYS A 154 11.94 -14.60 -13.43
C LYS A 154 10.72 -13.70 -13.33
N ILE A 155 10.03 -13.84 -12.21
CA ILE A 155 9.05 -12.86 -11.72
C ILE A 155 9.51 -12.48 -10.31
N THR A 156 9.73 -11.19 -10.06
CA THR A 156 10.26 -10.72 -8.77
C THR A 156 9.41 -9.54 -8.28
N LYS A 157 8.73 -9.72 -7.16
CA LYS A 157 7.98 -8.66 -6.48
C LYS A 157 8.91 -7.93 -5.50
N LYS A 158 8.98 -6.61 -5.62
CA LYS A 158 9.69 -5.72 -4.70
C LYS A 158 8.68 -4.94 -3.89
N ILE A 159 8.83 -4.95 -2.58
CA ILE A 159 8.10 -4.08 -1.67
C ILE A 159 8.74 -2.70 -1.75
N ILE A 160 7.97 -1.68 -2.10
CA ILE A 160 8.38 -0.28 -2.11
C ILE A 160 8.10 0.33 -0.75
N GLY A 161 6.91 0.06 -0.20
CA GLY A 161 6.51 0.48 1.13
C GLY A 161 5.30 -0.30 1.62
N GLU A 162 5.26 -0.56 2.93
CA GLU A 162 4.10 -1.13 3.60
C GLU A 162 3.85 -0.32 4.88
N VAL A 163 2.79 0.46 4.86
CA VAL A 163 2.34 1.27 5.99
C VAL A 163 1.08 0.63 6.56
N THR A 164 1.15 0.21 7.81
CA THR A 164 0.02 -0.42 8.51
C THR A 164 -1.13 0.57 8.67
N GLY A 165 -2.37 0.07 8.52
CA GLY A 165 -3.58 0.84 8.79
C GLY A 165 -3.65 1.27 10.25
N PHE A 166 -4.35 2.35 10.49
CA PHE A 166 -4.62 2.93 11.81
C PHE A 166 -6.13 2.84 12.08
N ASN A 167 -6.50 2.21 13.20
CA ASN A 167 -7.89 1.89 13.50
C ASN A 167 -8.43 2.75 14.64
N ARG A 168 -9.69 3.17 14.50
CA ARG A 168 -10.44 3.86 15.56
C ARG A 168 -10.52 3.01 16.82
N LEU A 169 -10.22 3.62 17.96
CA LEU A 169 -10.43 3.06 19.29
C LEU A 169 -11.62 3.78 19.97
N GLU A 170 -12.48 3.02 20.63
CA GLU A 170 -13.63 3.60 21.36
C GLU A 170 -13.15 4.55 22.46
N ASN A 171 -12.15 4.15 23.22
CA ASN A 171 -11.54 4.93 24.29
C ASN A 171 -10.10 5.27 23.92
N SER A 172 -9.89 6.43 23.28
CA SER A 172 -8.57 6.90 22.86
C SER A 172 -8.14 8.07 23.74
N GLU A 173 -7.21 7.85 24.65
CA GLU A 173 -6.60 8.90 25.48
C GLU A 173 -5.96 9.99 24.63
N ALA A 174 -5.35 9.61 23.50
CA ALA A 174 -4.73 10.56 22.57
C ALA A 174 -5.79 11.50 21.95
N CYS A 175 -6.92 10.95 21.52
CA CYS A 175 -8.01 11.77 20.98
C CYS A 175 -8.60 12.70 22.03
N GLU A 176 -8.81 12.21 23.25
CA GLU A 176 -9.30 13.05 24.37
C GLU A 176 -8.32 14.15 24.73
N PHE A 177 -7.02 13.81 24.77
CA PHE A 177 -5.98 14.79 25.04
C PHE A 177 -5.96 15.91 24.00
N VAL A 178 -5.96 15.54 22.69
CA VAL A 178 -5.95 16.54 21.61
C VAL A 178 -7.27 17.33 21.57
N SER A 179 -8.40 16.69 21.82
CA SER A 179 -9.71 17.34 21.90
C SER A 179 -9.72 18.45 22.99
N ASN A 180 -9.15 18.18 24.16
CA ASN A 180 -9.03 19.16 25.23
C ASN A 180 -8.11 20.33 24.87
N LEU A 181 -7.09 20.11 24.04
CA LEU A 181 -6.16 21.17 23.60
C LEU A 181 -6.75 22.03 22.49
N THR A 182 -7.44 21.42 21.53
CA THR A 182 -7.94 22.10 20.32
C THR A 182 -9.36 22.62 20.46
N GLY A 183 -10.13 22.06 21.40
CA GLY A 183 -11.57 22.32 21.52
C GLY A 183 -12.42 21.60 20.46
N ASP A 184 -11.80 20.80 19.58
CA ASP A 184 -12.49 19.99 18.56
C ASP A 184 -12.80 18.60 19.09
N ASN A 185 -14.07 18.19 19.01
CA ASN A 185 -14.55 16.86 19.40
C ASN A 185 -14.90 15.98 18.18
N SER A 186 -14.68 16.47 16.97
CA SER A 186 -14.89 15.67 15.77
C SER A 186 -13.85 14.56 15.66
N ARG A 187 -14.22 13.44 15.02
CA ARG A 187 -13.33 12.35 14.72
C ARG A 187 -13.48 11.98 13.24
N GLU A 188 -12.47 12.28 12.47
CA GLU A 188 -12.47 12.06 11.03
C GLU A 188 -11.58 10.86 10.66
N VAL A 189 -11.80 10.36 9.45
CA VAL A 189 -10.97 9.31 8.83
C VAL A 189 -10.37 9.82 7.54
N VAL A 190 -9.17 9.34 7.21
CA VAL A 190 -8.49 9.74 5.97
C VAL A 190 -8.10 8.51 5.15
N SER A 191 -7.92 8.74 3.84
CA SER A 191 -7.55 7.67 2.90
C SER A 191 -6.04 7.52 2.70
N PHE A 192 -5.25 8.52 3.11
CA PHE A 192 -3.79 8.43 3.06
C PHE A 192 -3.25 7.70 4.30
N GLY A 193 -2.06 7.08 4.16
CA GLY A 193 -1.40 6.37 5.25
C GLY A 193 -0.41 7.26 5.98
N THR A 194 -0.29 7.06 7.29
CA THR A 194 0.69 7.69 8.16
C THR A 194 1.39 6.65 9.02
N GLU A 195 2.41 7.02 9.77
CA GLU A 195 3.06 6.11 10.72
C GLU A 195 2.21 5.79 11.98
N ALA A 196 1.02 6.39 12.13
CA ALA A 196 0.16 6.21 13.30
C ALA A 196 -0.13 4.72 13.63
N GLY A 197 -0.39 3.91 12.59
CA GLY A 197 -0.63 2.48 12.75
C GLY A 197 0.54 1.74 13.40
N LEU A 198 1.78 2.15 13.15
CA LEU A 198 2.97 1.53 13.76
C LEU A 198 3.04 1.78 15.26
N PHE A 199 2.68 2.98 15.72
CA PHE A 199 2.64 3.31 17.14
C PHE A 199 1.47 2.62 17.83
N GLN A 200 0.33 2.54 17.18
CA GLN A 200 -0.81 1.79 17.69
C GLN A 200 -0.51 0.29 17.83
N GLU A 201 0.22 -0.32 16.89
CA GLU A 201 0.63 -1.74 16.97
C GLU A 201 1.50 -2.06 18.18
N ILE A 202 2.17 -1.09 18.78
CA ILE A 202 2.96 -1.29 20.00
C ILE A 202 2.21 -0.94 21.29
N GLY A 203 0.92 -0.57 21.18
CA GLY A 203 0.05 -0.32 22.33
C GLY A 203 -0.11 1.15 22.70
N MET A 204 0.52 2.09 21.99
CA MET A 204 0.34 3.51 22.27
C MET A 204 -1.05 4.00 21.84
N SER A 205 -1.66 4.84 22.67
CA SER A 205 -2.83 5.60 22.25
C SER A 205 -2.40 6.64 21.24
N THR A 206 -2.91 6.54 20.01
CA THR A 206 -2.39 7.32 18.88
C THR A 206 -3.49 8.15 18.24
N VAL A 207 -3.10 9.34 17.76
CA VAL A 207 -3.95 10.26 17.01
C VAL A 207 -3.11 10.95 15.94
N VAL A 208 -3.73 11.30 14.81
CA VAL A 208 -3.12 12.14 13.80
C VAL A 208 -3.77 13.52 13.87
N CYS A 209 -2.97 14.56 14.13
CA CYS A 209 -3.43 15.93 14.23
C CYS A 209 -2.23 16.87 14.07
N GLY A 210 -2.36 17.85 13.18
CA GLY A 210 -1.34 18.86 12.98
C GLY A 210 -1.83 20.04 12.15
N PRO A 211 -1.07 21.13 12.15
CA PRO A 211 -1.40 22.34 11.41
C PRO A 211 -1.17 22.16 9.91
N GLY A 212 -1.76 23.04 9.11
CA GLY A 212 -1.69 23.02 7.65
C GLY A 212 -2.72 22.12 6.99
N SER A 213 -2.73 22.09 5.68
CA SER A 213 -3.68 21.33 4.86
C SER A 213 -2.97 20.26 4.05
N ILE A 214 -3.52 19.06 4.04
CA ILE A 214 -3.03 17.94 3.22
C ILE A 214 -3.06 18.27 1.71
N GLU A 215 -3.85 19.26 1.30
CA GLU A 215 -3.87 19.72 -0.09
C GLU A 215 -2.57 20.38 -0.52
N GLN A 216 -1.72 20.79 0.41
CA GLN A 216 -0.39 21.34 0.12
C GLN A 216 0.69 20.27 0.04
N ALA A 217 0.44 19.09 0.59
CA ALA A 217 1.42 18.00 0.62
C ALA A 217 1.87 17.57 -0.79
N HIS A 218 3.17 17.33 -0.95
CA HIS A 218 3.80 16.92 -2.22
C HIS A 218 3.71 17.93 -3.38
N LYS A 219 3.38 19.19 -3.10
CA LYS A 219 3.42 20.27 -4.09
C LYS A 219 4.77 20.98 -4.08
N VAL A 220 5.09 21.59 -5.22
CA VAL A 220 6.21 22.54 -5.30
C VAL A 220 5.87 23.75 -4.42
N ASP A 221 6.84 24.21 -3.61
CA ASP A 221 6.67 25.32 -2.67
C ASP A 221 5.57 25.05 -1.61
N GLU A 222 5.53 23.81 -1.09
CA GLU A 222 4.66 23.44 0.04
C GLU A 222 4.82 24.44 1.19
N PHE A 223 3.72 24.93 1.73
CA PHE A 223 3.70 25.94 2.78
C PHE A 223 2.70 25.63 3.88
N ILE A 224 2.90 26.26 5.01
CA ILE A 224 1.94 26.35 6.11
C ILE A 224 1.67 27.82 6.41
N GLU A 225 0.40 28.16 6.64
CA GLU A 225 0.01 29.49 7.06
C GLU A 225 0.40 29.72 8.55
N LEU A 226 1.01 30.87 8.81
CA LEU A 226 1.32 31.31 10.18
C LEU A 226 0.13 32.14 10.69
N ASN A 227 -0.80 31.50 11.39
CA ASN A 227 -1.94 32.17 12.03
C ASN A 227 -1.72 32.25 13.54
#